data_a9d83a446bdae0e36953fe6b62424419
#
_entry.id   a9d83a446bdae0e36953fe6b62424419
#
_cell.length_a   1.000
_cell.length_b   1.000
_cell.length_c   1.000
_cell.angle_alpha   90.00
_cell.angle_beta   90.00
_cell.angle_gamma   90.00
#
_symmetry.space_group_name_H-M   'P 1'
#
loop_
_entity.id
_entity.type
_entity.pdbx_description
1 polymer ?
#
loop_
_entity_poly.entity_id
_entity_poly.type
_entity_poly.pdbx_seq_one_letter_code
_entity_poly.pdbx_strand_id
1 'polypeptide(L)'
;NKAFEDKELRTKLEQTLICIKITPDAADRETINKLYGAKISFGSFFIDQNKSLVHSFPQSTTRAAEYISQIDMALYKSGEEVRVNELEKEYQNGNKTTAMLELLLRKRKSLNLETDTLLDEYVEMLPVDSLKSLSKLAFIAQMAPIIGSSADLKLRGNYKIFTEAWLTIPLTDRVTINNRINAKSIEKAIKEQNETYAYKVATFARSTYSGDLYGGKKSYDYYLLRFYKETNAVQQYRGRAIDYYHNYY
;
A
#
# COMPACT_ATOMS: atom_id res chain seq x y z
N ASN A 1 -18.48 8.96 -14.42
CA ASN A 1 -18.77 8.39 -13.11
C ASN A 1 -20.03 9.06 -12.55
N LYS A 2 -21.07 8.28 -12.22
CA LYS A 2 -22.37 8.77 -11.75
C LYS A 2 -22.28 9.65 -10.46
N ALA A 3 -21.28 9.43 -9.63
CA ALA A 3 -21.09 10.26 -8.42
C ALA A 3 -21.01 11.75 -8.75
N PHE A 4 -20.36 12.12 -9.86
CA PHE A 4 -20.19 13.52 -10.26
C PHE A 4 -21.45 14.16 -10.90
N GLU A 5 -22.56 13.42 -11.01
CA GLU A 5 -23.88 13.96 -11.37
C GLU A 5 -24.64 14.51 -10.16
N ASP A 6 -24.20 14.13 -8.95
CA ASP A 6 -24.79 14.57 -7.70
C ASP A 6 -24.58 16.08 -7.47
N LYS A 7 -25.66 16.78 -7.08
CA LYS A 7 -25.67 18.25 -6.95
C LYS A 7 -24.84 18.72 -5.75
N GLU A 8 -24.90 17.99 -4.62
CA GLU A 8 -24.17 18.36 -3.41
C GLU A 8 -22.65 18.21 -3.62
N LEU A 9 -22.22 17.09 -4.22
CA LEU A 9 -20.83 16.89 -4.57
C LEU A 9 -20.31 17.96 -5.53
N ARG A 10 -21.06 18.30 -6.59
CA ARG A 10 -20.68 19.35 -7.53
C ARG A 10 -20.51 20.69 -6.83
N THR A 11 -21.49 21.11 -6.04
CA THR A 11 -21.42 22.36 -5.29
C THR A 11 -20.18 22.41 -4.39
N LYS A 12 -19.92 21.31 -3.68
CA LYS A 12 -18.75 21.21 -2.80
C LYS A 12 -17.43 21.31 -3.57
N LEU A 13 -17.31 20.61 -4.69
CA LEU A 13 -16.11 20.68 -5.55
C LEU A 13 -15.87 22.11 -6.06
N GLU A 14 -16.90 22.79 -6.57
CA GLU A 14 -16.80 24.14 -7.11
C GLU A 14 -16.41 25.18 -6.05
N GLN A 15 -16.89 24.99 -4.83
CA GLN A 15 -16.63 25.94 -3.73
C GLN A 15 -15.29 25.74 -3.04
N THR A 16 -14.70 24.54 -3.09
CA THR A 16 -13.57 24.19 -2.23
C THR A 16 -12.32 23.79 -2.98
N LEU A 17 -12.42 23.36 -4.24
CA LEU A 17 -11.30 22.76 -4.98
C LEU A 17 -11.21 23.28 -6.42
N ILE A 18 -9.98 23.30 -6.93
CA ILE A 18 -9.72 23.37 -8.37
C ILE A 18 -9.54 21.94 -8.87
N CYS A 19 -10.47 21.45 -9.70
CA CYS A 19 -10.46 20.07 -10.17
C CYS A 19 -9.74 19.94 -11.52
N ILE A 20 -8.74 19.08 -11.57
CA ILE A 20 -8.00 18.75 -12.81
C ILE A 20 -8.18 17.26 -13.09
N LYS A 21 -8.67 16.92 -14.29
CA LYS A 21 -8.79 15.54 -14.75
C LYS A 21 -7.55 15.16 -15.56
N ILE A 22 -6.88 14.11 -15.13
CA ILE A 22 -5.73 13.53 -15.84
C ILE A 22 -6.16 12.20 -16.43
N THR A 23 -6.07 12.05 -17.74
CA THR A 23 -6.41 10.80 -18.43
C THR A 23 -5.23 9.82 -18.41
N PRO A 24 -5.47 8.50 -18.61
CA PRO A 24 -4.41 7.49 -18.57
C PRO A 24 -3.29 7.70 -19.57
N ASP A 25 -3.59 8.34 -20.68
CA ASP A 25 -2.69 8.68 -21.80
C ASP A 25 -2.09 10.08 -21.72
N ALA A 26 -2.42 10.87 -20.68
CA ALA A 26 -1.86 12.20 -20.50
C ALA A 26 -0.34 12.14 -20.25
N ALA A 27 0.41 12.95 -20.99
CA ALA A 27 1.86 13.06 -20.87
C ALA A 27 2.31 13.43 -19.43
N ASP A 28 1.50 14.22 -18.73
CA ASP A 28 1.80 14.69 -17.37
C ASP A 28 1.58 13.65 -16.28
N ARG A 29 0.91 12.52 -16.57
CA ARG A 29 0.57 11.50 -15.58
C ARG A 29 1.80 10.96 -14.87
N GLU A 30 2.83 10.60 -15.63
CA GLU A 30 4.07 10.04 -15.06
C GLU A 30 4.81 11.09 -14.23
N THR A 31 4.83 12.33 -14.69
CA THR A 31 5.41 13.45 -13.97
C THR A 31 4.72 13.69 -12.64
N ILE A 32 3.39 13.67 -12.60
CA ILE A 32 2.60 13.86 -11.38
C ILE A 32 2.81 12.69 -10.41
N ASN A 33 2.81 11.45 -10.92
CA ASN A 33 3.07 10.28 -10.08
C ASN A 33 4.48 10.34 -9.47
N LYS A 34 5.49 10.76 -10.22
CA LYS A 34 6.86 10.96 -9.72
C LYS A 34 6.93 12.09 -8.70
N LEU A 35 6.29 13.22 -8.98
CA LEU A 35 6.32 14.42 -8.14
C LEU A 35 5.73 14.14 -6.74
N TYR A 36 4.66 13.35 -6.68
CA TYR A 36 3.97 13.03 -5.42
C TYR A 36 4.30 11.63 -4.90
N GLY A 37 5.26 10.91 -5.49
CA GLY A 37 5.67 9.58 -5.05
C GLY A 37 4.57 8.52 -5.11
N ALA A 38 3.57 8.72 -5.97
CA ALA A 38 2.39 7.90 -6.00
C ALA A 38 2.44 6.82 -7.08
N LYS A 39 2.05 5.59 -6.73
CA LYS A 39 1.86 4.47 -7.67
C LYS A 39 0.37 4.23 -7.93
N ILE A 40 -0.40 5.32 -8.14
CA ILE A 40 -1.84 5.22 -8.31
C ILE A 40 -2.19 5.18 -9.79
N SER A 41 -2.85 4.10 -10.22
CA SER A 41 -3.33 3.94 -11.58
C SER A 41 -4.62 4.73 -11.85
N PHE A 42 -5.44 4.92 -10.81
CA PHE A 42 -6.69 5.67 -10.83
C PHE A 42 -7.01 6.14 -9.40
N GLY A 43 -7.77 7.22 -9.27
CA GLY A 43 -8.12 7.79 -7.97
C GLY A 43 -8.02 9.31 -7.96
N SER A 44 -7.97 9.88 -6.77
CA SER A 44 -7.91 11.33 -6.58
C SER A 44 -6.75 11.71 -5.66
N PHE A 45 -6.01 12.74 -6.04
CA PHE A 45 -5.03 13.41 -5.21
C PHE A 45 -5.56 14.76 -4.78
N PHE A 46 -5.36 15.09 -3.52
CA PHE A 46 -5.68 16.38 -2.95
C PHE A 46 -4.38 17.09 -2.57
N ILE A 47 -4.17 18.23 -3.20
CA ILE A 47 -2.93 19.01 -3.12
C ILE A 47 -3.28 20.39 -2.60
N ASP A 48 -2.53 20.87 -1.60
CA ASP A 48 -2.75 22.21 -1.04
C ASP A 48 -2.07 23.33 -1.88
N GLN A 49 -2.30 24.56 -1.48
CA GLN A 49 -1.70 25.75 -2.11
C GLN A 49 -0.17 25.76 -2.11
N ASN A 50 0.46 25.01 -1.19
CA ASN A 50 1.92 24.85 -1.10
C ASN A 50 2.44 23.70 -1.98
N LYS A 51 1.59 23.14 -2.84
CA LYS A 51 1.89 21.99 -3.70
C LYS A 51 2.23 20.73 -2.91
N SER A 52 1.73 20.60 -1.68
CA SER A 52 1.90 19.44 -0.83
C SER A 52 0.74 18.47 -1.00
N LEU A 53 1.03 17.18 -1.16
CA LEU A 53 0.00 16.16 -1.13
C LEU A 53 -0.53 16.02 0.31
N VAL A 54 -1.81 16.35 0.51
CA VAL A 54 -2.45 16.31 1.84
C VAL A 54 -3.33 15.09 2.03
N HIS A 55 -3.90 14.56 0.93
CA HIS A 55 -4.71 13.36 0.98
C HIS A 55 -4.70 12.65 -0.37
N SER A 56 -4.91 11.32 -0.35
CA SER A 56 -5.10 10.52 -1.55
C SER A 56 -6.24 9.53 -1.38
N PHE A 57 -7.02 9.33 -2.44
CA PHE A 57 -8.09 8.36 -2.52
C PHE A 57 -7.83 7.44 -3.71
N PRO A 58 -7.08 6.31 -3.51
CA PRO A 58 -6.56 5.46 -4.59
C PRO A 58 -7.61 4.47 -5.11
N GLN A 59 -8.86 4.92 -5.22
CA GLN A 59 -9.97 4.15 -5.76
C GLN A 59 -11.01 5.08 -6.39
N SER A 60 -11.99 4.49 -7.08
CA SER A 60 -13.16 5.21 -7.58
C SER A 60 -14.43 4.61 -7.01
N THR A 61 -15.44 5.43 -6.86
CA THR A 61 -16.75 5.04 -6.34
C THR A 61 -17.86 5.70 -7.17
N THR A 62 -19.05 5.12 -7.16
CA THR A 62 -20.26 5.74 -7.74
C THR A 62 -21.07 6.48 -6.67
N ARG A 63 -20.63 6.48 -5.40
CA ARG A 63 -21.31 7.10 -4.27
C ARG A 63 -20.76 8.51 -4.03
N ALA A 64 -21.58 9.52 -4.23
CA ALA A 64 -21.22 10.92 -4.02
C ALA A 64 -20.80 11.22 -2.57
N ALA A 65 -21.51 10.66 -1.59
CA ALA A 65 -21.21 10.83 -0.16
C ALA A 65 -19.78 10.39 0.20
N GLU A 66 -19.25 9.38 -0.49
CA GLU A 66 -17.89 8.89 -0.27
C GLU A 66 -16.85 9.92 -0.75
N TYR A 67 -17.07 10.54 -1.94
CA TYR A 67 -16.21 11.64 -2.40
C TYR A 67 -16.31 12.88 -1.49
N ILE A 68 -17.51 13.23 -1.02
CA ILE A 68 -17.71 14.31 -0.06
C ILE A 68 -16.86 14.08 1.19
N SER A 69 -16.91 12.86 1.76
CA SER A 69 -16.10 12.50 2.92
C SER A 69 -14.59 12.60 2.65
N GLN A 70 -14.13 12.24 1.44
CA GLN A 70 -12.71 12.36 1.08
C GLN A 70 -12.28 13.83 0.94
N ILE A 71 -13.18 14.71 0.43
CA ILE A 71 -12.93 16.15 0.37
C ILE A 71 -12.82 16.74 1.78
N ASP A 72 -13.74 16.37 2.69
CA ASP A 72 -13.68 16.82 4.09
C ASP A 72 -12.40 16.37 4.79
N MET A 73 -11.98 15.13 4.56
CA MET A 73 -10.72 14.62 5.07
C MET A 73 -9.51 15.39 4.51
N ALA A 74 -9.53 15.74 3.22
CA ALA A 74 -8.47 16.53 2.60
C ALA A 74 -8.40 17.94 3.18
N LEU A 75 -9.53 18.61 3.36
CA LEU A 75 -9.63 19.95 3.96
C LEU A 75 -9.15 19.92 5.42
N TYR A 76 -9.55 18.93 6.20
CA TYR A 76 -9.05 18.74 7.56
C TYR A 76 -7.52 18.58 7.60
N LYS A 77 -6.99 17.67 6.78
CA LYS A 77 -5.55 17.40 6.71
C LYS A 77 -4.74 18.58 6.14
N SER A 78 -5.34 19.45 5.36
CA SER A 78 -4.68 20.65 4.87
C SER A 78 -4.30 21.63 5.99
N GLY A 79 -4.93 21.53 7.16
CA GLY A 79 -4.60 22.28 8.38
C GLY A 79 -3.50 21.64 9.25
N GLU A 80 -3.02 20.44 8.93
CA GLU A 80 -1.96 19.81 9.73
C GLU A 80 -0.62 20.57 9.58
N GLU A 81 0.11 20.74 10.69
CA GLU A 81 1.39 21.47 10.72
C GLU A 81 2.50 20.73 9.97
N VAL A 82 2.54 19.39 10.09
CA VAL A 82 3.61 18.56 9.50
C VAL A 82 3.23 18.09 8.10
N ARG A 83 4.00 18.51 7.10
CA ARG A 83 3.82 18.18 5.70
C ARG A 83 4.77 17.08 5.25
N VAL A 84 4.30 16.19 4.36
CA VAL A 84 5.14 15.11 3.82
C VAL A 84 6.34 15.64 3.05
N ASN A 85 6.19 16.68 2.25
CA ASN A 85 7.28 17.25 1.46
C ASN A 85 8.34 17.98 2.32
N GLU A 86 7.99 18.46 3.50
CA GLU A 86 8.97 18.99 4.49
C GLU A 86 9.80 17.86 5.08
N LEU A 87 9.14 16.78 5.50
CA LEU A 87 9.83 15.58 5.97
C LEU A 87 10.73 14.95 4.90
N GLU A 88 10.26 14.93 3.63
CA GLU A 88 11.06 14.47 2.50
C GLU A 88 12.33 15.31 2.30
N LYS A 89 12.22 16.65 2.42
CA LYS A 89 13.37 17.54 2.33
C LYS A 89 14.36 17.29 3.48
N GLU A 90 13.86 17.15 4.71
CA GLU A 90 14.72 16.83 5.85
C GLU A 90 15.45 15.50 5.65
N TYR A 91 14.74 14.47 5.18
CA TYR A 91 15.33 13.19 4.85
C TYR A 91 16.42 13.30 3.77
N GLN A 92 16.16 14.05 2.69
CA GLN A 92 17.12 14.30 1.61
C GLN A 92 18.34 15.10 2.09
N ASN A 93 18.15 15.99 3.06
CA ASN A 93 19.23 16.77 3.69
C ASN A 93 20.04 15.97 4.71
N GLY A 94 19.76 14.67 4.89
CA GLY A 94 20.52 13.78 5.76
C GLY A 94 19.99 13.66 7.19
N ASN A 95 18.86 14.28 7.53
CA ASN A 95 18.20 14.02 8.81
C ASN A 95 17.51 12.65 8.78
N LYS A 96 18.24 11.63 9.24
CA LYS A 96 17.81 10.22 9.18
C LYS A 96 17.69 9.60 10.57
N THR A 97 17.28 10.37 11.56
CA THR A 97 17.01 9.80 12.90
C THR A 97 15.84 8.83 12.86
N THR A 98 15.84 7.81 13.73
CA THR A 98 14.74 6.83 13.80
C THR A 98 13.38 7.48 14.05
N ALA A 99 13.35 8.58 14.83
CA ALA A 99 12.13 9.34 15.10
C ALA A 99 11.59 10.00 13.82
N MET A 100 12.47 10.64 13.04
CA MET A 100 12.09 11.28 11.78
C MET A 100 11.65 10.26 10.73
N LEU A 101 12.37 9.14 10.59
CA LEU A 101 11.99 8.06 9.68
C LEU A 101 10.62 7.46 10.05
N GLU A 102 10.34 7.26 11.34
CA GLU A 102 9.02 6.79 11.80
C GLU A 102 7.92 7.78 11.45
N LEU A 103 8.14 9.08 11.65
CA LEU A 103 7.17 10.12 11.30
C LEU A 103 6.90 10.14 9.79
N LEU A 104 7.95 10.11 8.98
CA LEU A 104 7.86 10.08 7.53
C LEU A 104 7.14 8.81 7.04
N LEU A 105 7.43 7.64 7.61
CA LEU A 105 6.73 6.38 7.31
C LEU A 105 5.24 6.47 7.60
N ARG A 106 4.87 7.02 8.77
CA ARG A 106 3.47 7.24 9.14
C ARG A 106 2.76 8.16 8.15
N LYS A 107 3.42 9.26 7.77
CA LYS A 107 2.87 10.23 6.83
C LYS A 107 2.72 9.64 5.43
N ARG A 108 3.75 8.96 4.90
CA ARG A 108 3.67 8.25 3.62
C ARG A 108 2.56 7.21 3.61
N LYS A 109 2.44 6.39 4.67
CA LYS A 109 1.36 5.40 4.78
C LYS A 109 -0.02 6.06 4.74
N SER A 110 -0.22 7.17 5.47
CA SER A 110 -1.50 7.89 5.50
C SER A 110 -1.91 8.49 4.15
N LEU A 111 -0.92 8.70 3.28
CA LEU A 111 -1.08 9.21 1.92
C LEU A 111 -1.04 8.11 0.84
N ASN A 112 -0.95 6.83 1.23
CA ASN A 112 -0.77 5.67 0.35
C ASN A 112 0.47 5.76 -0.54
N LEU A 113 1.53 6.41 -0.06
CA LEU A 113 2.82 6.48 -0.73
C LEU A 113 3.66 5.23 -0.45
N GLU A 114 4.67 5.02 -1.29
CA GLU A 114 5.61 3.93 -1.14
C GLU A 114 6.42 4.08 0.17
N THR A 115 6.61 2.97 0.90
CA THR A 115 7.30 2.96 2.20
C THR A 115 8.42 1.93 2.29
N ASP A 116 8.62 1.08 1.28
CA ASP A 116 9.39 -0.17 1.44
C ASP A 116 10.87 0.09 1.71
N THR A 117 11.53 0.90 0.87
CA THR A 117 12.95 1.24 1.06
C THR A 117 13.18 2.01 2.38
N LEU A 118 12.29 2.95 2.69
CA LEU A 118 12.36 3.74 3.91
C LEU A 118 12.15 2.87 5.16
N LEU A 119 11.28 1.87 5.07
CA LEU A 119 11.02 0.92 6.15
C LEU A 119 12.24 0.03 6.42
N ASP A 120 12.89 -0.45 5.36
CA ASP A 120 14.11 -1.24 5.48
C ASP A 120 15.24 -0.40 6.12
N GLU A 121 15.43 0.86 5.70
CA GLU A 121 16.39 1.78 6.33
C GLU A 121 16.06 2.01 7.82
N TYR A 122 14.79 2.25 8.14
CA TYR A 122 14.33 2.43 9.52
C TYR A 122 14.67 1.23 10.41
N VAL A 123 14.37 0.00 9.97
CA VAL A 123 14.60 -1.19 10.80
C VAL A 123 16.08 -1.53 10.97
N GLU A 124 16.93 -1.17 10.00
CA GLU A 124 18.39 -1.33 10.15
C GLU A 124 18.99 -0.36 11.17
N MET A 125 18.38 0.82 11.34
CA MET A 125 18.81 1.80 12.34
C MET A 125 18.27 1.54 13.74
N LEU A 126 17.29 0.64 13.89
CA LEU A 126 16.72 0.35 15.21
C LEU A 126 17.72 -0.40 16.09
N PRO A 127 17.90 0.03 17.36
CA PRO A 127 18.59 -0.77 18.35
C PRO A 127 17.93 -2.15 18.50
N VAL A 128 18.74 -3.19 18.72
CA VAL A 128 18.25 -4.58 18.87
C VAL A 128 17.16 -4.69 19.94
N ASP A 129 17.30 -3.98 21.05
CA ASP A 129 16.32 -3.97 22.14
C ASP A 129 14.97 -3.35 21.73
N SER A 130 14.95 -2.45 20.75
CA SER A 130 13.70 -1.89 20.21
C SER A 130 12.82 -2.96 19.56
N LEU A 131 13.43 -4.02 19.01
CA LEU A 131 12.71 -5.15 18.40
C LEU A 131 12.07 -6.11 19.44
N LYS A 132 12.28 -5.86 20.72
CA LYS A 132 11.58 -6.54 21.82
C LYS A 132 10.27 -5.83 22.19
N SER A 133 9.98 -4.67 21.61
CA SER A 133 8.78 -3.88 21.89
C SER A 133 7.61 -4.32 20.99
N LEU A 134 6.48 -4.70 21.60
CA LEU A 134 5.24 -5.03 20.91
C LEU A 134 4.79 -3.89 19.98
N SER A 135 4.86 -2.65 20.46
CA SER A 135 4.44 -1.47 19.69
C SER A 135 5.32 -1.23 18.45
N LYS A 136 6.63 -1.47 18.55
CA LYS A 136 7.55 -1.34 17.41
C LYS A 136 7.32 -2.42 16.37
N LEU A 137 7.15 -3.69 16.80
CA LEU A 137 6.86 -4.77 15.88
C LEU A 137 5.47 -4.61 15.22
N ALA A 138 4.46 -4.17 15.98
CA ALA A 138 3.16 -3.84 15.41
C ALA A 138 3.25 -2.69 14.39
N PHE A 139 4.03 -1.65 14.67
CA PHE A 139 4.27 -0.55 13.73
C PHE A 139 4.92 -1.04 12.43
N ILE A 140 6.00 -1.84 12.52
CA ILE A 140 6.68 -2.40 11.34
C ILE A 140 5.69 -3.26 10.52
N ALA A 141 4.91 -4.12 11.18
CA ALA A 141 3.91 -4.96 10.51
C ALA A 141 2.84 -4.12 9.80
N GLN A 142 2.38 -3.04 10.42
CA GLN A 142 1.38 -2.13 9.84
C GLN A 142 1.86 -1.42 8.57
N MET A 143 3.17 -1.33 8.32
CA MET A 143 3.74 -0.82 7.06
C MET A 143 3.66 -1.84 5.93
N ALA A 144 3.24 -3.08 6.22
CA ALA A 144 3.12 -4.17 5.26
C ALA A 144 4.44 -4.42 4.48
N PRO A 145 5.50 -4.88 5.16
CA PRO A 145 6.81 -5.09 4.53
C PRO A 145 6.75 -6.13 3.40
N ILE A 146 7.55 -5.95 2.37
CA ILE A 146 7.72 -6.92 1.29
C ILE A 146 8.35 -8.22 1.84
N ILE A 147 7.85 -9.37 1.44
CA ILE A 147 8.37 -10.67 1.85
C ILE A 147 9.87 -10.76 1.54
N GLY A 148 10.69 -11.08 2.54
CA GLY A 148 12.14 -11.19 2.43
C GLY A 148 12.90 -9.86 2.45
N SER A 149 12.25 -8.72 2.68
CA SER A 149 12.91 -7.46 2.96
C SER A 149 13.53 -7.45 4.36
N SER A 150 14.42 -6.49 4.66
CA SER A 150 14.99 -6.35 6.00
C SER A 150 13.91 -6.25 7.08
N ALA A 151 12.86 -5.50 6.84
CA ALA A 151 11.74 -5.36 7.76
C ALA A 151 11.00 -6.70 7.99
N ASP A 152 10.70 -7.47 6.94
CA ASP A 152 10.10 -8.80 7.07
C ASP A 152 11.00 -9.76 7.85
N LEU A 153 12.30 -9.76 7.56
CA LEU A 153 13.27 -10.62 8.25
C LEU A 153 13.40 -10.27 9.74
N LYS A 154 13.36 -8.96 10.11
CA LYS A 154 13.36 -8.53 11.51
C LYS A 154 12.10 -9.01 12.25
N LEU A 155 10.91 -8.94 11.61
CA LEU A 155 9.68 -9.49 12.19
C LEU A 155 9.78 -11.00 12.41
N ARG A 156 10.22 -11.75 11.41
CA ARG A 156 10.37 -13.22 11.50
C ARG A 156 11.42 -13.65 12.50
N GLY A 157 12.52 -12.92 12.60
CA GLY A 157 13.58 -13.17 13.60
C GLY A 157 13.11 -12.97 15.04
N ASN A 158 12.04 -12.20 15.24
CA ASN A 158 11.42 -11.95 16.56
C ASN A 158 10.04 -12.63 16.69
N TYR A 159 9.85 -13.78 16.06
CA TYR A 159 8.56 -14.42 15.86
C TYR A 159 7.66 -14.49 17.10
N LYS A 160 8.20 -14.86 18.26
CA LYS A 160 7.41 -14.98 19.51
C LYS A 160 6.76 -13.64 19.89
N ILE A 161 7.58 -12.59 20.00
CA ILE A 161 7.11 -11.25 20.36
C ILE A 161 6.24 -10.66 19.23
N PHE A 162 6.60 -10.95 17.99
CA PHE A 162 5.81 -10.52 16.83
C PHE A 162 4.40 -11.14 16.84
N THR A 163 4.25 -12.40 17.22
CA THR A 163 2.92 -13.04 17.31
C THR A 163 2.04 -12.30 18.31
N GLU A 164 2.58 -11.93 19.47
CA GLU A 164 1.86 -11.12 20.46
C GLU A 164 1.52 -9.73 19.91
N ALA A 165 2.51 -9.03 19.30
CA ALA A 165 2.30 -7.73 18.68
C ALA A 165 1.25 -7.78 17.56
N TRP A 166 1.25 -8.84 16.75
CA TRP A 166 0.26 -9.08 15.70
C TRP A 166 -1.17 -9.15 16.23
N LEU A 167 -1.36 -9.79 17.38
CA LEU A 167 -2.67 -9.93 18.02
C LEU A 167 -3.21 -8.61 18.58
N THR A 168 -2.35 -7.61 18.83
CA THR A 168 -2.81 -6.27 19.24
C THR A 168 -3.43 -5.47 18.09
N ILE A 169 -3.17 -5.87 16.83
CA ILE A 169 -3.71 -5.22 15.63
C ILE A 169 -5.13 -5.78 15.39
N PRO A 170 -6.14 -4.91 15.15
CA PRO A 170 -7.50 -5.35 14.82
C PRO A 170 -7.53 -6.33 13.64
N LEU A 171 -8.44 -7.31 13.66
CA LEU A 171 -8.53 -8.36 12.64
C LEU A 171 -8.68 -7.79 11.22
N THR A 172 -9.52 -6.77 11.05
CA THR A 172 -9.74 -6.07 9.77
C THR A 172 -8.46 -5.47 9.22
N ASP A 173 -7.65 -4.90 10.11
CA ASP A 173 -6.36 -4.29 9.74
C ASP A 173 -5.34 -5.38 9.39
N ARG A 174 -5.32 -6.50 10.13
CA ARG A 174 -4.46 -7.66 9.82
C ARG A 174 -4.74 -8.21 8.43
N VAL A 175 -6.03 -8.34 8.05
CA VAL A 175 -6.42 -8.75 6.70
C VAL A 175 -5.92 -7.76 5.66
N THR A 176 -6.09 -6.47 5.90
CA THR A 176 -5.62 -5.40 5.01
C THR A 176 -4.09 -5.41 4.87
N ILE A 177 -3.36 -5.60 5.97
CA ILE A 177 -1.90 -5.70 5.97
C ILE A 177 -1.44 -6.91 5.13
N ASN A 178 -2.02 -8.10 5.36
CA ASN A 178 -1.69 -9.29 4.59
C ASN A 178 -1.94 -9.11 3.08
N ASN A 179 -3.06 -8.50 2.71
CA ASN A 179 -3.37 -8.19 1.32
C ASN A 179 -2.33 -7.23 0.70
N ARG A 180 -1.88 -6.22 1.45
CA ARG A 180 -0.83 -5.29 1.00
C ARG A 180 0.53 -5.97 0.87
N ILE A 181 0.92 -6.83 1.82
CA ILE A 181 2.15 -7.62 1.74
C ILE A 181 2.14 -8.46 0.46
N ASN A 182 1.05 -9.19 0.22
CA ASN A 182 0.90 -10.02 -0.98
C ASN A 182 0.96 -9.19 -2.26
N ALA A 183 0.22 -8.07 -2.34
CA ALA A 183 0.17 -7.21 -3.52
C ALA A 183 1.54 -6.64 -3.87
N LYS A 184 2.26 -6.06 -2.90
CA LYS A 184 3.60 -5.49 -3.10
C LYS A 184 4.63 -6.57 -3.47
N SER A 185 4.55 -7.73 -2.80
CA SER A 185 5.50 -8.82 -3.03
C SER A 185 5.30 -9.47 -4.40
N ILE A 186 4.06 -9.65 -4.86
CA ILE A 186 3.83 -10.21 -6.20
C ILE A 186 4.21 -9.20 -7.30
N GLU A 187 4.01 -7.91 -7.10
CA GLU A 187 4.48 -6.87 -8.03
C GLU A 187 6.01 -6.89 -8.16
N LYS A 188 6.72 -7.09 -7.04
CA LYS A 188 8.18 -7.29 -7.07
C LYS A 188 8.55 -8.54 -7.86
N ALA A 189 7.88 -9.68 -7.61
CA ALA A 189 8.12 -10.93 -8.35
C ALA A 189 7.94 -10.74 -9.86
N ILE A 190 6.86 -10.05 -10.26
CA ILE A 190 6.53 -9.77 -11.66
C ILE A 190 7.61 -8.86 -12.29
N LYS A 191 7.97 -7.77 -11.61
CA LYS A 191 9.00 -6.83 -12.10
C LYS A 191 10.35 -7.51 -12.30
N GLU A 192 10.71 -8.43 -11.39
CA GLU A 192 11.96 -9.18 -11.44
C GLU A 192 11.86 -10.47 -12.28
N GLN A 193 10.69 -10.79 -12.82
CA GLN A 193 10.37 -12.04 -13.51
C GLN A 193 10.81 -13.29 -12.69
N ASN A 194 10.69 -13.20 -11.37
CA ASN A 194 11.19 -14.20 -10.43
C ASN A 194 10.09 -15.17 -10.00
N GLU A 195 9.98 -16.29 -10.69
CA GLU A 195 8.98 -17.32 -10.43
C GLU A 195 9.15 -17.95 -9.02
N THR A 196 10.38 -18.21 -8.60
CA THR A 196 10.65 -18.77 -7.26
C THR A 196 10.14 -17.83 -6.17
N TYR A 197 10.29 -16.54 -6.37
CA TYR A 197 9.76 -15.55 -5.44
C TYR A 197 8.23 -15.47 -5.50
N ALA A 198 7.63 -15.60 -6.68
CA ALA A 198 6.16 -15.69 -6.83
C ALA A 198 5.57 -16.88 -6.06
N TYR A 199 6.24 -18.04 -6.08
CA TYR A 199 5.85 -19.20 -5.26
C TYR A 199 5.90 -18.91 -3.75
N LYS A 200 6.92 -18.17 -3.27
CA LYS A 200 6.99 -17.74 -1.85
C LYS A 200 5.80 -16.85 -1.49
N VAL A 201 5.47 -15.90 -2.36
CA VAL A 201 4.31 -15.00 -2.17
C VAL A 201 3.00 -15.80 -2.12
N ALA A 202 2.79 -16.71 -3.08
CA ALA A 202 1.59 -17.55 -3.13
C ALA A 202 1.46 -18.43 -1.87
N THR A 203 2.59 -18.99 -1.38
CA THR A 203 2.65 -19.78 -0.15
C THR A 203 2.29 -18.94 1.07
N PHE A 204 2.82 -17.72 1.17
CA PHE A 204 2.45 -16.79 2.23
C PHE A 204 0.95 -16.44 2.15
N ALA A 205 0.43 -16.10 0.97
CA ALA A 205 -0.98 -15.81 0.77
C ALA A 205 -1.88 -16.95 1.27
N ARG A 206 -1.53 -18.22 0.90
CA ARG A 206 -2.23 -19.41 1.41
C ARG A 206 -2.22 -19.48 2.94
N SER A 207 -1.10 -19.20 3.58
CA SER A 207 -0.94 -19.31 5.04
C SER A 207 -1.76 -18.28 5.82
N THR A 208 -2.20 -17.20 5.18
CA THR A 208 -3.05 -16.17 5.83
C THR A 208 -4.50 -16.60 6.04
N TYR A 209 -4.93 -17.71 5.41
CA TYR A 209 -6.27 -18.29 5.54
C TYR A 209 -6.28 -19.37 6.63
N SER A 210 -6.25 -18.96 7.88
CA SER A 210 -6.26 -19.88 9.02
C SER A 210 -7.58 -20.66 9.08
N GLY A 211 -7.52 -21.99 8.90
CA GLY A 211 -8.69 -22.88 8.97
C GLY A 211 -9.53 -22.95 7.68
N ASP A 212 -9.36 -22.06 6.73
CA ASP A 212 -10.02 -22.10 5.42
C ASP A 212 -9.06 -22.63 4.34
N LEU A 213 -9.00 -23.95 4.20
CA LEU A 213 -8.15 -24.62 3.23
C LEU A 213 -8.54 -24.29 1.79
N TYR A 214 -9.84 -24.10 1.51
CA TYR A 214 -10.33 -23.77 0.18
C TYR A 214 -9.94 -22.35 -0.23
N GLY A 215 -10.22 -21.36 0.62
CA GLY A 215 -9.82 -19.97 0.40
C GLY A 215 -8.31 -19.81 0.29
N GLY A 216 -7.55 -20.54 1.12
CA GLY A 216 -6.10 -20.55 1.07
C GLY A 216 -5.57 -21.11 -0.26
N LYS A 217 -6.12 -22.23 -0.76
CA LYS A 217 -5.75 -22.79 -2.05
C LYS A 217 -6.12 -21.85 -3.21
N LYS A 218 -7.32 -21.27 -3.17
CA LYS A 218 -7.78 -20.29 -4.15
C LYS A 218 -6.85 -19.06 -4.21
N SER A 219 -6.44 -18.56 -3.06
CA SER A 219 -5.50 -17.43 -2.97
C SER A 219 -4.12 -17.78 -3.54
N TYR A 220 -3.58 -18.96 -3.22
CA TYR A 220 -2.32 -19.45 -3.78
C TYR A 220 -2.35 -19.49 -5.32
N ASP A 221 -3.39 -20.13 -5.88
CA ASP A 221 -3.54 -20.28 -7.32
C ASP A 221 -3.76 -18.92 -8.01
N TYR A 222 -4.49 -17.99 -7.37
CA TYR A 222 -4.71 -16.64 -7.87
C TYR A 222 -3.40 -15.85 -8.05
N TYR A 223 -2.49 -15.87 -7.05
CA TYR A 223 -1.24 -15.12 -7.15
C TYR A 223 -0.28 -15.68 -8.20
N LEU A 224 -0.24 -17.00 -8.38
CA LEU A 224 0.53 -17.60 -9.46
C LEU A 224 -0.08 -17.32 -10.84
N LEU A 225 -1.41 -17.36 -10.95
CA LEU A 225 -2.12 -17.00 -12.18
C LEU A 225 -1.81 -15.54 -12.57
N ARG A 226 -1.86 -14.62 -11.61
CA ARG A 226 -1.49 -13.21 -11.81
C ARG A 226 -0.05 -13.06 -12.28
N PHE A 227 0.90 -13.74 -11.63
CA PHE A 227 2.30 -13.73 -12.02
C PHE A 227 2.49 -14.16 -13.48
N TYR A 228 1.97 -15.32 -13.88
CA TYR A 228 2.14 -15.81 -15.25
C TYR A 228 1.44 -14.94 -16.30
N LYS A 229 0.29 -14.36 -15.96
CA LYS A 229 -0.40 -13.41 -16.83
C LYS A 229 0.46 -12.16 -17.07
N GLU A 230 0.97 -11.55 -16.02
CA GLU A 230 1.68 -10.26 -16.11
C GLU A 230 3.13 -10.41 -16.60
N THR A 231 3.71 -11.61 -16.53
CA THR A 231 5.02 -11.93 -17.13
C THR A 231 4.93 -12.49 -18.56
N ASN A 232 3.72 -12.55 -19.14
CA ASN A 232 3.46 -13.13 -20.47
C ASN A 232 3.90 -14.60 -20.62
N ALA A 233 3.92 -15.37 -19.56
CA ALA A 233 4.20 -16.80 -19.56
C ALA A 233 2.95 -17.58 -20.02
N VAL A 234 2.63 -17.49 -21.32
CA VAL A 234 1.35 -17.88 -21.91
C VAL A 234 0.96 -19.34 -21.65
N GLN A 235 1.91 -20.26 -21.73
CA GLN A 235 1.63 -21.70 -21.54
C GLN A 235 1.26 -22.01 -20.08
N GLN A 236 2.06 -21.50 -19.12
CA GLN A 236 1.81 -21.66 -17.70
C GLN A 236 0.50 -20.95 -17.28
N TYR A 237 0.25 -19.76 -17.84
CA TYR A 237 -0.99 -19.05 -17.62
C TYR A 237 -2.22 -19.86 -18.07
N ARG A 238 -2.20 -20.42 -19.30
CA ARG A 238 -3.34 -21.20 -19.84
C ARG A 238 -3.65 -22.42 -18.98
N GLY A 239 -2.65 -23.23 -18.64
CA GLY A 239 -2.85 -24.39 -17.79
C GLY A 239 -3.48 -24.03 -16.45
N ARG A 240 -2.89 -23.06 -15.75
CA ARG A 240 -3.40 -22.61 -14.45
C ARG A 240 -4.77 -21.92 -14.54
N ALA A 241 -5.09 -21.21 -15.62
CA ALA A 241 -6.37 -20.57 -15.79
C ALA A 241 -7.50 -21.60 -15.92
N ILE A 242 -7.26 -22.70 -16.65
CA ILE A 242 -8.19 -23.82 -16.78
C ILE A 242 -8.41 -24.48 -15.41
N ASP A 243 -7.32 -24.81 -14.69
CA ASP A 243 -7.40 -25.42 -13.36
C ASP A 243 -8.11 -24.49 -12.36
N TYR A 244 -7.81 -23.19 -12.40
CA TYR A 244 -8.45 -22.18 -11.54
C TYR A 244 -9.96 -22.09 -11.78
N TYR A 245 -10.37 -22.06 -13.05
CA TYR A 245 -11.78 -22.07 -13.40
C TYR A 245 -12.49 -23.33 -12.91
N HIS A 246 -11.96 -24.52 -13.23
CA HIS A 246 -12.57 -25.79 -12.83
C HIS A 246 -12.64 -26.00 -11.31
N ASN A 247 -11.66 -25.49 -10.57
CA ASN A 247 -11.62 -25.69 -9.12
C ASN A 247 -12.48 -24.68 -8.34
N TYR A 248 -12.79 -23.49 -8.90
CA TYR A 248 -13.35 -22.40 -8.12
C TYR A 248 -14.62 -21.75 -8.70
N TYR A 249 -15.03 -22.14 -9.90
CA TYR A 249 -16.24 -21.67 -10.60
C TYR A 249 -16.97 -22.79 -11.31
#